data_fdeffdc9a218ff5da246666c6a063f93
#
_entry.id   fdeffdc9a218ff5da246666c6a063f93
#
_cell.length_a   1.000
_cell.length_b   1.000
_cell.length_c   1.000
_cell.angle_alpha   90.00
_cell.angle_beta   90.00
_cell.angle_gamma   90.00
#
_symmetry.space_group_name_H-M   'P 1'
#
loop_
_entity.id
_entity.type
_entity.pdbx_description
1 polymer ?
#
loop_
_entity_poly.entity_id
_entity_poly.type
_entity_poly.pdbx_seq_one_letter_code
_entity_poly.pdbx_strand_id
1 'polypeptide(L)'
;MLFKVPVEKIVYSNEPENATEHTEVLDKGYSKYVRTYDLAVKLLPIWKTWIKAVVPHIEGNRVLEASFGTGYLLLQFADDYETHGIDINNNMIEMANKNLSQKGIKASLQWANVEELPFPDNYFDTVVNTMAFSGYPNGKQALAEFHRVLKERGRLLIVDFDYPSNRNIFGYWLVKLMESAGDTIRDMSKILPDCHFEFTEEEIGGFGSVHFYVARKLTKRYM
;
A
#
# COMPACT_ATOMS: atom_id res chain seq x y z
N MET A 1 11.27 -16.01 26.63
CA MET A 1 12.30 -15.02 26.26
C MET A 1 13.14 -15.43 25.03
N LEU A 2 12.90 -16.59 24.44
CA LEU A 2 13.79 -17.27 23.47
C LEU A 2 13.58 -16.96 21.98
N PHE A 3 12.66 -16.05 21.61
CA PHE A 3 12.32 -15.83 20.20
C PHE A 3 12.28 -14.35 19.78
N LYS A 4 13.05 -13.50 20.48
CA LYS A 4 13.18 -12.09 20.12
C LYS A 4 14.48 -11.82 19.38
N VAL A 5 14.39 -11.09 18.29
CA VAL A 5 15.55 -10.62 17.53
C VAL A 5 16.25 -9.49 18.29
N PRO A 6 17.59 -9.45 18.35
CA PRO A 6 18.34 -8.30 18.85
C PRO A 6 18.01 -7.02 18.07
N VAL A 7 17.95 -5.86 18.76
CA VAL A 7 17.58 -4.57 18.14
C VAL A 7 18.53 -4.20 17.01
N GLU A 8 19.83 -4.45 17.18
CA GLU A 8 20.87 -4.16 16.20
C GLU A 8 20.75 -4.94 14.89
N LYS A 9 19.91 -5.98 14.84
CA LYS A 9 19.59 -6.71 13.59
C LYS A 9 18.42 -6.13 12.82
N ILE A 10 17.66 -5.20 13.43
CA ILE A 10 16.57 -4.52 12.75
C ILE A 10 17.18 -3.32 12.02
N VAL A 11 17.37 -3.50 10.73
CA VAL A 11 17.96 -2.47 9.85
C VAL A 11 17.01 -2.27 8.69
N TYR A 12 16.47 -1.08 8.58
CA TYR A 12 15.59 -0.69 7.48
C TYR A 12 16.35 -0.59 6.17
N SER A 13 15.65 -0.87 5.08
CA SER A 13 16.24 -0.88 3.73
C SER A 13 16.56 0.54 3.26
N ASN A 14 17.62 0.67 2.46
CA ASN A 14 17.87 1.89 1.68
C ASN A 14 16.95 1.92 0.45
N GLU A 15 16.68 3.14 -0.06
CA GLU A 15 16.01 3.29 -1.36
C GLU A 15 16.86 2.61 -2.46
N PRO A 16 16.21 2.01 -3.48
CA PRO A 16 16.92 1.41 -4.61
C PRO A 16 17.79 2.45 -5.35
N GLU A 17 19.00 2.08 -5.72
CA GLU A 17 19.90 2.97 -6.47
C GLU A 17 19.37 3.31 -7.87
N ASN A 18 18.64 2.39 -8.50
CA ASN A 18 18.02 2.57 -9.82
C ASN A 18 16.52 2.32 -9.75
N ALA A 19 15.75 3.38 -9.59
CA ALA A 19 14.30 3.34 -9.48
C ALA A 19 13.62 2.72 -10.72
N THR A 20 14.11 3.04 -11.91
CA THR A 20 13.54 2.53 -13.18
C THR A 20 13.74 1.02 -13.30
N GLU A 21 14.93 0.53 -13.03
CA GLU A 21 15.25 -0.91 -13.08
C GLU A 21 14.45 -1.68 -12.04
N HIS A 22 14.34 -1.14 -10.83
CA HIS A 22 13.53 -1.73 -9.76
C HIS A 22 12.06 -1.89 -10.18
N THR A 23 11.46 -0.83 -10.71
CA THR A 23 10.09 -0.84 -11.21
C THR A 23 9.90 -1.86 -12.35
N GLU A 24 10.83 -1.91 -13.31
CA GLU A 24 10.75 -2.85 -14.42
C GLU A 24 10.84 -4.32 -13.97
N VAL A 25 11.68 -4.63 -12.99
CA VAL A 25 11.82 -5.98 -12.46
C VAL A 25 10.52 -6.43 -11.79
N LEU A 26 9.92 -5.56 -10.95
CA LEU A 26 8.65 -5.86 -10.28
C LEU A 26 7.51 -5.98 -11.31
N ASP A 27 7.40 -5.05 -12.26
CA ASP A 27 6.35 -5.08 -13.29
C ASP A 27 6.40 -6.35 -14.14
N LYS A 28 7.60 -6.76 -14.59
CA LYS A 28 7.80 -8.03 -15.32
C LYS A 28 7.40 -9.25 -14.48
N GLY A 29 7.72 -9.24 -13.19
CA GLY A 29 7.34 -10.28 -12.24
C GLY A 29 5.83 -10.40 -12.12
N TYR A 30 5.15 -9.31 -11.83
CA TYR A 30 3.69 -9.27 -11.70
C TYR A 30 2.98 -9.61 -13.02
N SER A 31 3.44 -9.09 -14.16
CA SER A 31 2.88 -9.41 -15.48
C SER A 31 2.94 -10.89 -15.81
N LYS A 32 4.05 -11.56 -15.48
CA LYS A 32 4.23 -13.00 -15.73
C LYS A 32 3.29 -13.87 -14.89
N TYR A 33 3.01 -13.45 -13.66
CA TYR A 33 2.29 -14.27 -12.68
C TYR A 33 0.89 -13.73 -12.32
N VAL A 34 0.36 -12.75 -13.05
CA VAL A 34 -0.91 -12.07 -12.72
C VAL A 34 -2.08 -13.02 -12.42
N ARG A 35 -2.25 -14.09 -13.20
CA ARG A 35 -3.33 -15.07 -12.98
C ARG A 35 -3.11 -15.92 -11.73
N THR A 36 -1.87 -16.32 -11.48
CA THR A 36 -1.51 -17.10 -10.28
C THR A 36 -1.61 -16.22 -9.03
N TYR A 37 -1.19 -14.96 -9.14
CA TYR A 37 -1.33 -13.95 -8.09
C TYR A 37 -2.82 -13.70 -7.75
N ASP A 38 -3.66 -13.44 -8.74
CA ASP A 38 -5.11 -13.26 -8.56
C ASP A 38 -5.75 -14.48 -7.87
N LEU A 39 -5.37 -15.69 -8.28
CA LEU A 39 -5.84 -16.92 -7.64
C LEU A 39 -5.34 -17.03 -6.19
N ALA A 40 -4.08 -16.72 -5.93
CA ALA A 40 -3.49 -16.77 -4.59
C ALA A 40 -4.18 -15.76 -3.66
N VAL A 41 -4.36 -14.52 -4.09
CA VAL A 41 -5.11 -13.49 -3.34
C VAL A 41 -6.54 -13.95 -3.05
N LYS A 42 -7.21 -14.61 -4.01
CA LYS A 42 -8.56 -15.14 -3.83
C LYS A 42 -8.61 -16.33 -2.87
N LEU A 43 -7.57 -17.13 -2.76
CA LEU A 43 -7.55 -18.37 -1.98
C LEU A 43 -6.91 -18.23 -0.58
N LEU A 44 -6.09 -17.20 -0.34
CA LEU A 44 -5.43 -17.00 0.95
C LEU A 44 -6.31 -16.16 1.91
N PRO A 45 -7.02 -16.78 2.86
CA PRO A 45 -7.96 -16.06 3.74
C PRO A 45 -7.28 -14.98 4.57
N ILE A 46 -6.06 -15.26 5.06
CA ILE A 46 -5.32 -14.36 5.93
C ILE A 46 -4.93 -13.06 5.21
N TRP A 47 -4.46 -13.17 3.95
CA TRP A 47 -4.15 -12.01 3.11
C TRP A 47 -5.35 -11.08 2.92
N LYS A 48 -6.52 -11.69 2.65
CA LYS A 48 -7.79 -10.96 2.53
C LYS A 48 -8.15 -10.20 3.80
N THR A 49 -7.91 -10.79 4.95
CA THR A 49 -8.19 -10.15 6.24
C THR A 49 -7.33 -8.91 6.41
N TRP A 50 -6.02 -8.99 6.09
CA TRP A 50 -5.11 -7.86 6.22
C TRP A 50 -5.51 -6.70 5.30
N ILE A 51 -5.66 -6.93 3.99
CA ILE A 51 -5.97 -5.85 3.05
C ILE A 51 -7.37 -5.26 3.28
N LYS A 52 -8.33 -6.03 3.80
CA LYS A 52 -9.67 -5.54 4.13
C LYS A 52 -9.74 -4.72 5.42
N ALA A 53 -8.70 -4.72 6.23
CA ALA A 53 -8.64 -3.93 7.45
C ALA A 53 -8.85 -2.42 7.21
N VAL A 54 -8.49 -1.92 6.02
CA VAL A 54 -8.68 -0.51 5.64
C VAL A 54 -10.14 -0.12 5.44
N VAL A 55 -11.03 -1.05 5.04
CA VAL A 55 -12.40 -0.73 4.59
C VAL A 55 -13.22 0.04 5.64
N PRO A 56 -13.23 -0.36 6.93
CA PRO A 56 -13.97 0.38 7.96
C PRO A 56 -13.42 1.79 8.25
N HIS A 57 -12.22 2.11 7.73
CA HIS A 57 -11.54 3.38 7.97
C HIS A 57 -11.63 4.35 6.80
N ILE A 58 -12.26 3.95 5.68
CA ILE A 58 -12.52 4.83 4.54
C ILE A 58 -13.51 5.91 4.96
N GLU A 59 -13.15 7.18 4.73
CA GLU A 59 -13.98 8.36 5.02
C GLU A 59 -14.17 9.22 3.78
N GLY A 60 -15.27 10.00 3.80
CA GLY A 60 -15.60 10.95 2.73
C GLY A 60 -16.30 10.29 1.56
N ASN A 61 -16.20 10.90 0.37
CA ASN A 61 -16.91 10.43 -0.82
C ASN A 61 -15.98 9.97 -1.94
N ARG A 62 -14.80 10.60 -2.08
CA ARG A 62 -13.87 10.33 -3.19
C ARG A 62 -12.65 9.58 -2.69
N VAL A 63 -12.47 8.37 -3.21
CA VAL A 63 -11.44 7.43 -2.75
C VAL A 63 -10.50 7.07 -3.89
N LEU A 64 -9.20 7.07 -3.62
CA LEU A 64 -8.17 6.53 -4.51
C LEU A 64 -7.63 5.23 -3.91
N GLU A 65 -7.60 4.13 -4.68
CA GLU A 65 -6.76 2.98 -4.40
C GLU A 65 -5.51 3.05 -5.29
N ALA A 66 -4.34 3.18 -4.66
CA ALA A 66 -3.04 3.21 -5.33
C ALA A 66 -2.43 1.80 -5.36
N SER A 67 -2.06 1.34 -6.56
CA SER A 67 -1.58 -0.02 -6.84
C SER A 67 -2.60 -1.10 -6.48
N PHE A 68 -3.78 -1.01 -7.10
CA PHE A 68 -4.94 -1.85 -6.82
C PHE A 68 -4.77 -3.32 -7.24
N GLY A 69 -3.72 -3.66 -8.00
CA GLY A 69 -3.47 -5.01 -8.49
C GLY A 69 -4.65 -5.57 -9.29
N THR A 70 -5.14 -6.75 -8.93
CA THR A 70 -6.30 -7.38 -9.60
C THR A 70 -7.67 -6.85 -9.16
N GLY A 71 -7.70 -5.78 -8.34
CA GLY A 71 -8.90 -5.09 -7.89
C GLY A 71 -9.68 -5.83 -6.79
N TYR A 72 -9.05 -6.75 -6.06
CA TYR A 72 -9.74 -7.49 -5.00
C TYR A 72 -10.31 -6.57 -3.90
N LEU A 73 -9.55 -5.57 -3.48
CA LEU A 73 -10.00 -4.64 -2.46
C LEU A 73 -11.07 -3.68 -3.01
N LEU A 74 -10.94 -3.21 -4.27
CA LEU A 74 -11.99 -2.43 -4.94
C LEU A 74 -13.37 -3.12 -4.89
N LEU A 75 -13.42 -4.46 -5.05
CA LEU A 75 -14.65 -5.24 -4.95
C LEU A 75 -15.32 -5.15 -3.57
N GLN A 76 -14.66 -4.62 -2.54
CA GLN A 76 -15.19 -4.54 -1.18
C GLN A 76 -15.80 -3.19 -0.85
N PHE A 77 -15.43 -2.11 -1.58
CA PHE A 77 -15.88 -0.76 -1.22
C PHE A 77 -16.25 0.14 -2.41
N ALA A 78 -15.89 -0.22 -3.65
CA ALA A 78 -15.97 0.73 -4.76
C ALA A 78 -17.40 1.17 -5.12
N ASP A 79 -18.43 0.40 -4.79
CA ASP A 79 -19.83 0.78 -5.02
C ASP A 79 -20.33 1.89 -4.05
N ASP A 80 -19.65 2.04 -2.92
CA ASP A 80 -20.08 2.97 -1.86
C ASP A 80 -19.49 4.38 -2.04
N TYR A 81 -18.54 4.57 -2.99
CA TYR A 81 -17.76 5.80 -3.14
C TYR A 81 -17.55 6.20 -4.61
N GLU A 82 -17.21 7.46 -4.86
CA GLU A 82 -16.61 7.90 -6.13
C GLU A 82 -15.17 7.36 -6.18
N THR A 83 -15.02 6.15 -6.74
CA THR A 83 -13.78 5.38 -6.64
C THR A 83 -12.91 5.55 -7.87
N HIS A 84 -11.65 5.90 -7.62
CA HIS A 84 -10.56 5.91 -8.58
C HIS A 84 -9.52 4.87 -8.19
N GLY A 85 -8.85 4.30 -9.20
CA GLY A 85 -7.74 3.39 -8.98
C GLY A 85 -6.61 3.65 -9.96
N ILE A 86 -5.37 3.52 -9.49
CA ILE A 86 -4.18 3.53 -10.34
C ILE A 86 -3.37 2.26 -10.16
N ASP A 87 -2.78 1.80 -11.24
CA ASP A 87 -1.75 0.77 -11.23
C ASP A 87 -0.76 1.02 -12.37
N ILE A 88 0.50 0.61 -12.20
CA ILE A 88 1.52 0.75 -13.24
C ILE A 88 1.49 -0.41 -14.24
N ASN A 89 0.82 -1.51 -13.89
CA ASN A 89 0.77 -2.72 -14.69
C ASN A 89 -0.54 -2.85 -15.46
N ASN A 90 -0.48 -2.76 -16.79
CA ASN A 90 -1.65 -2.87 -17.65
C ASN A 90 -2.40 -4.20 -17.52
N ASN A 91 -1.71 -5.32 -17.28
CA ASN A 91 -2.36 -6.63 -17.11
C ASN A 91 -3.18 -6.66 -15.80
N MET A 92 -2.73 -5.96 -14.75
CA MET A 92 -3.49 -5.79 -13.51
C MET A 92 -4.75 -4.97 -13.76
N ILE A 93 -4.64 -3.86 -14.51
CA ILE A 93 -5.78 -3.01 -14.88
C ILE A 93 -6.84 -3.80 -15.67
N GLU A 94 -6.43 -4.58 -16.65
CA GLU A 94 -7.34 -5.43 -17.43
C GLU A 94 -8.04 -6.47 -16.52
N MET A 95 -7.28 -7.11 -15.63
CA MET A 95 -7.83 -8.10 -14.70
C MET A 95 -8.80 -7.45 -13.70
N ALA A 96 -8.48 -6.29 -13.15
CA ALA A 96 -9.34 -5.55 -12.24
C ALA A 96 -10.64 -5.13 -12.93
N ASN A 97 -10.58 -4.55 -14.13
CA ASN A 97 -11.77 -4.21 -14.92
C ASN A 97 -12.67 -5.43 -15.17
N LYS A 98 -12.07 -6.59 -15.50
CA LYS A 98 -12.80 -7.85 -15.65
C LYS A 98 -13.47 -8.29 -14.34
N ASN A 99 -12.73 -8.25 -13.22
CA ASN A 99 -13.25 -8.68 -11.92
C ASN A 99 -14.40 -7.77 -11.45
N LEU A 100 -14.28 -6.45 -11.61
CA LEU A 100 -15.31 -5.46 -11.28
C LEU A 100 -16.55 -5.63 -12.15
N SER A 101 -16.37 -5.73 -13.47
CA SER A 101 -17.49 -5.87 -14.42
C SER A 101 -18.31 -7.13 -14.18
N GLN A 102 -17.70 -8.25 -13.77
CA GLN A 102 -18.40 -9.48 -13.39
C GLN A 102 -19.31 -9.31 -12.17
N LYS A 103 -19.09 -8.26 -11.37
CA LYS A 103 -19.89 -7.92 -10.19
C LYS A 103 -20.80 -6.71 -10.40
N GLY A 104 -20.74 -6.08 -11.56
CA GLY A 104 -21.47 -4.85 -11.84
C GLY A 104 -20.94 -3.59 -11.16
N ILE A 105 -19.76 -3.68 -10.54
CA ILE A 105 -19.12 -2.59 -9.79
C ILE A 105 -18.42 -1.65 -10.74
N LYS A 106 -18.51 -0.34 -10.48
CA LYS A 106 -17.88 0.71 -11.29
C LYS A 106 -16.79 1.42 -10.52
N ALA A 107 -15.63 1.60 -11.14
CA ALA A 107 -14.54 2.45 -10.66
C ALA A 107 -13.79 3.05 -11.86
N SER A 108 -13.17 4.20 -11.68
CA SER A 108 -12.33 4.85 -12.70
C SER A 108 -10.91 4.33 -12.58
N LEU A 109 -10.56 3.31 -13.35
CA LEU A 109 -9.22 2.70 -13.31
C LEU A 109 -8.36 3.22 -14.44
N GLN A 110 -7.10 3.58 -14.15
CA GLN A 110 -6.13 4.05 -15.13
C GLN A 110 -4.71 3.63 -14.81
N TRP A 111 -3.88 3.64 -15.85
CA TRP A 111 -2.44 3.50 -15.68
C TRP A 111 -1.85 4.81 -15.13
N ALA A 112 -1.07 4.71 -14.05
CA ALA A 112 -0.29 5.84 -13.53
C ALA A 112 0.86 5.36 -12.65
N ASN A 113 1.93 6.15 -12.58
CA ASN A 113 2.98 6.02 -11.59
C ASN A 113 2.55 6.72 -10.29
N VAL A 114 2.67 6.04 -9.17
CA VAL A 114 2.34 6.57 -7.84
C VAL A 114 3.22 7.78 -7.45
N GLU A 115 4.41 7.87 -8.02
CA GLU A 115 5.35 8.98 -7.76
C GLU A 115 5.01 10.25 -8.58
N GLU A 116 4.01 10.17 -9.49
CA GLU A 116 3.50 11.29 -10.29
C GLU A 116 2.01 11.06 -10.59
N LEU A 117 1.16 11.38 -9.62
CA LEU A 117 -0.28 11.11 -9.71
C LEU A 117 -0.98 12.08 -10.67
N PRO A 118 -1.77 11.60 -11.64
CA PRO A 118 -2.48 12.43 -12.62
C PRO A 118 -3.77 13.04 -12.06
N PHE A 119 -3.73 13.52 -10.83
CA PHE A 119 -4.86 14.12 -10.13
C PHE A 119 -4.49 15.50 -9.58
N PRO A 120 -5.46 16.41 -9.47
CA PRO A 120 -5.22 17.72 -8.88
C PRO A 120 -4.96 17.63 -7.38
N ASP A 121 -4.39 18.71 -6.83
CA ASP A 121 -4.21 18.87 -5.39
C ASP A 121 -5.56 18.85 -4.65
N ASN A 122 -5.57 18.30 -3.45
CA ASN A 122 -6.73 18.26 -2.56
C ASN A 122 -8.00 17.67 -3.21
N TYR A 123 -7.83 16.56 -3.92
CA TYR A 123 -8.90 15.92 -4.69
C TYR A 123 -9.60 14.78 -3.93
N PHE A 124 -8.87 13.96 -3.20
CA PHE A 124 -9.37 12.77 -2.51
C PHE A 124 -9.65 13.01 -1.03
N ASP A 125 -10.69 12.39 -0.51
CA ASP A 125 -10.97 12.31 0.93
C ASP A 125 -10.13 11.23 1.58
N THR A 126 -9.98 10.07 0.90
CA THR A 126 -9.16 8.95 1.35
C THR A 126 -8.28 8.42 0.21
N VAL A 127 -7.03 8.12 0.52
CA VAL A 127 -6.12 7.34 -0.31
C VAL A 127 -5.85 6.01 0.40
N VAL A 128 -5.96 4.91 -0.33
CA VAL A 128 -5.74 3.55 0.16
C VAL A 128 -4.56 2.93 -0.58
N ASN A 129 -3.66 2.30 0.16
CA ASN A 129 -2.54 1.53 -0.38
C ASN A 129 -2.36 0.25 0.43
N THR A 130 -2.40 -0.90 -0.21
CA THR A 130 -2.29 -2.18 0.50
C THR A 130 -1.28 -3.11 -0.17
N MET A 131 -0.28 -3.56 0.60
CA MET A 131 0.76 -4.50 0.18
C MET A 131 1.49 -4.06 -1.10
N ALA A 132 1.79 -2.78 -1.20
CA ALA A 132 2.44 -2.20 -2.37
C ALA A 132 3.46 -1.10 -2.04
N PHE A 133 3.37 -0.47 -0.87
CA PHE A 133 4.24 0.66 -0.52
C PHE A 133 5.72 0.24 -0.43
N SER A 134 5.98 -0.96 0.09
CA SER A 134 7.33 -1.55 0.14
C SER A 134 7.93 -1.82 -1.25
N GLY A 135 7.10 -1.98 -2.28
CA GLY A 135 7.53 -2.13 -3.67
C GLY A 135 7.91 -0.83 -4.38
N TYR A 136 7.61 0.35 -3.81
CA TYR A 136 7.90 1.62 -4.48
C TYR A 136 9.39 1.96 -4.41
N PRO A 137 10.01 2.37 -5.53
CA PRO A 137 11.42 2.74 -5.53
C PRO A 137 11.68 4.02 -4.72
N ASN A 138 10.76 4.99 -4.73
CA ASN A 138 10.87 6.22 -3.96
C ASN A 138 9.64 6.43 -3.05
N GLY A 139 9.69 5.86 -1.86
CA GLY A 139 8.57 5.95 -0.90
C GLY A 139 8.26 7.37 -0.44
N LYS A 140 9.28 8.25 -0.31
CA LYS A 140 9.05 9.66 0.05
C LYS A 140 8.31 10.41 -1.04
N GLN A 141 8.65 10.17 -2.31
CA GLN A 141 7.95 10.78 -3.44
C GLN A 141 6.50 10.30 -3.52
N ALA A 142 6.25 9.01 -3.33
CA ALA A 142 4.89 8.47 -3.28
C ALA A 142 4.07 9.10 -2.14
N LEU A 143 4.65 9.24 -0.93
CA LEU A 143 3.98 9.92 0.18
C LEU A 143 3.73 11.41 -0.10
N ALA A 144 4.65 12.10 -0.78
CA ALA A 144 4.47 13.49 -1.17
C ALA A 144 3.28 13.63 -2.15
N GLU A 145 3.14 12.71 -3.11
CA GLU A 145 2.01 12.69 -4.04
C GLU A 145 0.69 12.34 -3.32
N PHE A 146 0.69 11.36 -2.41
CA PHE A 146 -0.48 11.08 -1.58
C PHE A 146 -0.88 12.30 -0.75
N HIS A 147 0.09 12.98 -0.14
CA HIS A 147 -0.17 14.22 0.59
C HIS A 147 -0.73 15.33 -0.32
N ARG A 148 -0.19 15.49 -1.53
CA ARG A 148 -0.64 16.50 -2.49
C ARG A 148 -2.10 16.30 -2.90
N VAL A 149 -2.46 15.07 -3.28
CA VAL A 149 -3.80 14.76 -3.79
C VAL A 149 -4.86 14.62 -2.70
N LEU A 150 -4.47 14.39 -1.44
CA LEU A 150 -5.39 14.37 -0.32
C LEU A 150 -5.88 15.77 0.03
N LYS A 151 -7.17 15.88 0.29
CA LYS A 151 -7.78 17.08 0.89
C LYS A 151 -7.19 17.38 2.27
N GLU A 152 -7.36 18.60 2.74
CA GLU A 152 -7.04 18.97 4.13
C GLU A 152 -7.72 17.98 5.10
N ARG A 153 -6.96 17.41 6.03
CA ARG A 153 -7.38 16.36 6.96
C ARG A 153 -7.83 15.05 6.31
N GLY A 154 -7.60 14.88 5.00
CA GLY A 154 -7.84 13.62 4.30
C GLY A 154 -7.01 12.48 4.87
N ARG A 155 -7.47 11.24 4.67
CA ARG A 155 -6.84 10.03 5.21
C ARG A 155 -5.97 9.32 4.18
N LEU A 156 -4.82 8.85 4.65
CA LEU A 156 -4.01 7.85 3.98
C LEU A 156 -4.07 6.55 4.81
N LEU A 157 -4.50 5.47 4.17
CA LEU A 157 -4.61 4.15 4.78
C LEU A 157 -3.58 3.24 4.12
N ILE A 158 -2.60 2.76 4.89
CA ILE A 158 -1.55 1.86 4.38
C ILE A 158 -1.59 0.56 5.17
N VAL A 159 -1.64 -0.58 4.46
CA VAL A 159 -1.30 -1.89 5.03
C VAL A 159 -0.09 -2.41 4.31
N ASP A 160 1.00 -2.66 5.04
CA ASP A 160 2.23 -3.19 4.44
C ASP A 160 3.10 -3.91 5.48
N PHE A 161 4.21 -4.47 5.02
CA PHE A 161 5.20 -5.12 5.87
C PHE A 161 6.06 -4.10 6.60
N ASP A 162 6.29 -4.37 7.88
CA ASP A 162 7.26 -3.68 8.73
C ASP A 162 7.84 -4.64 9.77
N TYR A 163 8.88 -4.24 10.48
CA TYR A 163 9.46 -5.06 11.54
C TYR A 163 8.55 -5.10 12.76
N PRO A 164 8.31 -6.31 13.35
CA PRO A 164 7.46 -6.43 14.52
C PRO A 164 8.01 -5.65 15.73
N SER A 165 7.18 -4.82 16.36
CA SER A 165 7.56 -3.98 17.51
C SER A 165 8.01 -4.81 18.71
N ASN A 166 7.40 -6.01 18.88
CA ASN A 166 7.78 -6.98 19.89
C ASN A 166 9.03 -7.79 19.53
N ARG A 167 9.63 -7.57 18.35
CA ARG A 167 10.80 -8.25 17.79
C ARG A 167 10.64 -9.75 17.65
N ASN A 168 9.44 -10.20 17.32
CA ASN A 168 9.14 -11.62 17.08
C ASN A 168 10.00 -12.18 15.95
N ILE A 169 10.67 -13.32 16.19
CA ILE A 169 11.61 -13.89 15.23
C ILE A 169 10.93 -14.38 13.94
N PHE A 170 9.70 -14.87 14.01
CA PHE A 170 8.98 -15.32 12.82
C PHE A 170 8.55 -14.14 11.95
N GLY A 171 8.04 -13.05 12.57
CA GLY A 171 7.74 -11.81 11.86
C GLY A 171 8.99 -11.20 11.23
N TYR A 172 10.11 -11.17 11.95
CA TYR A 172 11.40 -10.70 11.42
C TYR A 172 11.81 -11.48 10.16
N TRP A 173 11.75 -12.82 10.19
CA TRP A 173 12.12 -13.63 9.02
C TRP A 173 11.14 -13.48 7.86
N LEU A 174 9.85 -13.21 8.16
CA LEU A 174 8.88 -12.90 7.11
C LEU A 174 9.23 -11.58 6.42
N VAL A 175 9.61 -10.54 7.16
CA VAL A 175 10.11 -9.26 6.59
C VAL A 175 11.36 -9.51 5.74
N LYS A 176 12.34 -10.29 6.25
CA LYS A 176 13.56 -10.63 5.48
C LYS A 176 13.26 -11.40 4.19
N LEU A 177 12.22 -12.21 4.18
CA LEU A 177 11.76 -12.89 2.97
C LEU A 177 11.21 -11.87 1.95
N MET A 178 10.42 -10.88 2.39
CA MET A 178 9.90 -9.83 1.52
C MET A 178 11.02 -8.95 0.97
N GLU A 179 11.99 -8.53 1.79
CA GLU A 179 13.19 -7.83 1.32
C GLU A 179 13.95 -8.63 0.26
N SER A 180 14.08 -9.95 0.45
CA SER A 180 14.75 -10.82 -0.55
C SER A 180 13.96 -10.96 -1.85
N ALA A 181 12.66 -10.67 -1.82
CA ALA A 181 11.79 -10.65 -2.99
C ALA A 181 11.77 -9.28 -3.71
N GLY A 182 12.44 -8.27 -3.15
CA GLY A 182 12.58 -6.94 -3.75
C GLY A 182 11.86 -5.82 -2.99
N ASP A 183 11.19 -6.13 -1.88
CA ASP A 183 10.54 -5.11 -1.07
C ASP A 183 11.57 -4.23 -0.33
N THR A 184 11.30 -2.94 -0.27
CA THR A 184 12.07 -1.93 0.47
C THR A 184 11.35 -1.61 1.77
N ILE A 185 11.77 -2.21 2.88
CA ILE A 185 11.13 -2.00 4.19
C ILE A 185 11.63 -0.70 4.81
N ARG A 186 10.71 0.22 5.03
CA ARG A 186 10.98 1.59 5.51
C ARG A 186 10.51 1.81 6.93
N ASP A 187 11.23 2.64 7.67
CA ASP A 187 10.80 3.10 9.00
C ASP A 187 9.62 4.09 8.85
N MET A 188 8.40 3.54 8.85
CA MET A 188 7.19 4.33 8.68
C MET A 188 6.99 5.34 9.80
N SER A 189 7.51 5.06 10.99
CA SER A 189 7.45 5.97 12.14
C SER A 189 8.23 7.27 11.93
N LYS A 190 9.21 7.26 11.02
CA LYS A 190 9.99 8.44 10.61
C LYS A 190 9.47 9.06 9.32
N ILE A 191 9.23 8.23 8.29
CA ILE A 191 8.92 8.75 6.96
C ILE A 191 7.54 9.42 6.89
N LEU A 192 6.53 8.94 7.63
CA LEU A 192 5.20 9.55 7.66
C LEU A 192 5.22 10.98 8.25
N PRO A 193 5.81 11.24 9.44
CA PRO A 193 5.96 12.61 9.94
C PRO A 193 6.81 13.51 9.05
N ASP A 194 7.91 12.98 8.46
CA ASP A 194 8.75 13.71 7.51
C ASP A 194 7.94 14.20 6.28
N CYS A 195 6.90 13.44 5.90
CA CYS A 195 5.99 13.77 4.80
C CYS A 195 4.70 14.45 5.28
N HIS A 196 4.70 15.05 6.48
CA HIS A 196 3.60 15.84 7.04
C HIS A 196 2.31 15.07 7.30
N PHE A 197 2.42 13.84 7.77
CA PHE A 197 1.32 13.03 8.26
C PHE A 197 1.42 12.84 9.78
N GLU A 198 0.30 12.99 10.49
CA GLU A 198 0.11 12.36 11.80
C GLU A 198 -0.49 10.97 11.58
N PHE A 199 -0.17 10.00 12.40
CA PHE A 199 -0.65 8.63 12.19
C PHE A 199 -0.85 7.86 13.48
N THR A 200 -1.65 6.80 13.36
CA THR A 200 -1.72 5.67 14.31
C THR A 200 -1.31 4.40 13.59
N GLU A 201 -0.78 3.44 14.33
CA GLU A 201 -0.27 2.18 13.82
C GLU A 201 -0.82 1.02 14.63
N GLU A 202 -1.12 -0.10 13.94
CA GLU A 202 -1.54 -1.36 14.54
C GLU A 202 -0.88 -2.54 13.82
N GLU A 203 -0.34 -3.50 14.57
CA GLU A 203 0.11 -4.79 14.04
C GLU A 203 -1.10 -5.70 13.84
N ILE A 204 -1.46 -6.01 12.59
CA ILE A 204 -2.67 -6.75 12.24
C ILE A 204 -2.42 -8.19 11.82
N GLY A 205 -1.17 -8.62 11.74
CA GLY A 205 -0.86 -9.99 11.33
C GLY A 205 0.61 -10.30 11.14
N GLY A 206 0.90 -11.44 10.47
CA GLY A 206 2.26 -11.82 10.10
C GLY A 206 3.22 -11.98 11.28
N PHE A 207 2.75 -12.43 12.46
CA PHE A 207 3.54 -12.45 13.69
C PHE A 207 4.05 -11.07 14.13
N GLY A 208 3.25 -10.02 13.84
CA GLY A 208 3.59 -8.63 14.09
C GLY A 208 4.30 -7.93 12.93
N SER A 209 4.45 -8.56 11.76
CA SER A 209 5.13 -7.97 10.60
C SER A 209 4.20 -7.39 9.53
N VAL A 210 2.90 -7.43 9.75
CA VAL A 210 1.94 -6.73 8.90
C VAL A 210 1.32 -5.60 9.71
N HIS A 211 1.56 -4.38 9.27
CA HIS A 211 1.18 -3.16 9.96
C HIS A 211 0.08 -2.43 9.19
N PHE A 212 -0.84 -1.83 9.94
CA PHE A 212 -1.86 -0.95 9.41
C PHE A 212 -1.63 0.46 9.94
N TYR A 213 -1.40 1.39 9.03
CA TYR A 213 -1.22 2.81 9.33
C TYR A 213 -2.46 3.59 8.91
N VAL A 214 -3.06 4.32 9.85
CA VAL A 214 -4.09 5.30 9.59
C VAL A 214 -3.45 6.68 9.74
N ALA A 215 -3.11 7.30 8.62
CA ALA A 215 -2.45 8.59 8.59
C ALA A 215 -3.41 9.70 8.17
N ARG A 216 -3.23 10.91 8.70
CA ARG A 216 -3.98 12.11 8.34
C ARG A 216 -3.04 13.20 7.86
N LYS A 217 -3.40 13.84 6.76
CA LYS A 217 -2.70 15.02 6.25
C LYS A 217 -2.76 16.14 7.27
N LEU A 218 -1.59 16.64 7.68
CA LEU A 218 -1.49 17.82 8.54
C LEU A 218 -1.86 19.08 7.76
N THR A 219 -2.62 19.98 8.42
CA THR A 219 -2.98 21.26 7.82
C THR A 219 -1.82 22.24 7.91
N LYS A 220 -1.70 23.16 6.95
CA LYS A 220 -0.64 24.21 6.91
C LYS A 220 -0.51 25.07 8.16
N ARG A 221 -1.43 24.97 9.14
CA ARG A 221 -1.33 25.70 10.41
C ARG A 221 -0.35 25.10 11.41
N TYR A 222 0.14 23.90 11.17
CA TYR A 222 1.06 23.16 12.06
C TYR A 222 2.43 22.87 11.42
N MET A 223 2.71 23.45 10.26
CA MET A 223 4.00 23.57 9.62
C MET A 223 4.63 24.94 9.94
#